data_2fe6086d7853939aeb3e1eb89d9a894b
#
_entry.id   2fe6086d7853939aeb3e1eb89d9a894b
#
_cell.length_a   1.000
_cell.length_b   1.000
_cell.length_c   1.000
_cell.angle_alpha   90.00
_cell.angle_beta   90.00
_cell.angle_gamma   90.00
#
_symmetry.space_group_name_H-M   'P 1'
#
loop_
_entity.id
_entity.type
_entity.pdbx_description
1 polymer ?
#
loop_
_entity_poly.entity_id
_entity_poly.type
_entity_poly.pdbx_seq_one_letter_code
_entity_poly.pdbx_strand_id
1 'polypeptide(L)'
;MSHPEPEVRLAGVFLSVYSTSVTRTISGSILQALKRNLSHLHTDTDANFRREIHGYTQKLFDRLRASTATLAKSKSKSSASERARLAFPKPTPGLESSLSKRSPRDSLLESLSFVFWYIRFLEWELRPTASYQSRITALRCLIIVLRSGVDPGVPFASLSKSAQGQLNWAHGLQIGSIKLIRSLLDLILDPYDDVRDAAVSVLQLCLVALPQPDRKRVMSTFPHFIARAEAAMLRTGRADQADGVARAYGMLFTLASHGPEEPTDSQFASKLSLFEHLQTQLKDTLQVTHNDLSRAVDGQPVHGTFAALRYVVDQSDFYALIAGAPQEMFTRWKQLHGDIVTSIESLWSCVYHVLCADAPEGHVPDELEDEISLDTKEILSYSWRGLKEARYATLNFCRT
;
A
#
# COMPACT_ATOMS: atom_id res chain seq x y z
N MET A 1 25.33 -15.58 5.91
CA MET A 1 24.41 -14.74 5.14
C MET A 1 24.99 -14.30 3.78
N SER A 2 26.30 -14.22 3.64
CA SER A 2 26.98 -13.84 2.37
C SER A 2 27.45 -15.06 1.54
N HIS A 3 26.93 -16.25 1.80
CA HIS A 3 27.29 -17.48 1.07
C HIS A 3 26.70 -17.45 -0.36
N PRO A 4 27.35 -18.02 -1.39
CA PRO A 4 26.78 -18.08 -2.74
C PRO A 4 25.47 -18.88 -2.81
N GLU A 5 25.38 -20.00 -2.08
CA GLU A 5 24.19 -20.85 -2.06
C GLU A 5 23.01 -20.18 -1.32
N PRO A 6 21.83 -20.04 -1.95
CA PRO A 6 20.66 -19.41 -1.36
C PRO A 6 20.19 -20.07 -0.07
N GLU A 7 20.16 -21.41 -0.03
CA GLU A 7 19.73 -22.19 1.13
C GLU A 7 20.61 -21.93 2.35
N VAL A 8 21.94 -21.83 2.17
CA VAL A 8 22.87 -21.49 3.24
C VAL A 8 22.66 -20.06 3.73
N ARG A 9 22.34 -19.12 2.83
CA ARG A 9 21.97 -17.76 3.24
C ARG A 9 20.69 -17.74 4.08
N LEU A 10 19.64 -18.45 3.65
CA LEU A 10 18.39 -18.57 4.38
C LEU A 10 18.58 -19.24 5.76
N ALA A 11 19.34 -20.32 5.81
CA ALA A 11 19.68 -20.97 7.08
C ALA A 11 20.42 -20.01 8.02
N GLY A 12 21.35 -19.21 7.50
CA GLY A 12 22.07 -18.21 8.30
C GLY A 12 21.13 -17.12 8.86
N VAL A 13 20.15 -16.67 8.08
CA VAL A 13 19.12 -15.72 8.57
C VAL A 13 18.21 -16.40 9.58
N PHE A 14 17.72 -17.61 9.28
CA PHE A 14 16.87 -18.37 10.19
C PHE A 14 17.51 -18.53 11.56
N LEU A 15 18.74 -19.02 11.63
CA LEU A 15 19.47 -19.22 12.90
C LEU A 15 19.69 -17.90 13.67
N SER A 16 19.76 -16.78 12.96
CA SER A 16 19.91 -15.45 13.57
C SER A 16 18.63 -14.94 14.21
N VAL A 17 17.48 -15.20 13.60
CA VAL A 17 16.19 -14.66 14.05
C VAL A 17 15.38 -15.68 14.89
N TYR A 18 15.55 -16.96 14.66
CA TYR A 18 14.81 -18.00 15.38
C TYR A 18 15.27 -18.14 16.85
N SER A 19 14.32 -18.41 17.72
CA SER A 19 14.55 -18.79 19.11
C SER A 19 13.36 -19.59 19.62
N THR A 20 13.62 -20.60 20.47
CA THR A 20 12.57 -21.34 21.18
C THR A 20 11.77 -20.45 22.14
N SER A 21 12.36 -19.34 22.60
CA SER A 21 11.68 -18.33 23.41
C SER A 21 11.69 -16.98 22.67
N VAL A 22 10.51 -16.46 22.37
CA VAL A 22 10.33 -15.15 21.72
C VAL A 22 10.80 -13.98 22.60
N THR A 23 10.90 -14.16 23.91
CA THR A 23 11.38 -13.13 24.85
C THR A 23 12.90 -13.07 24.94
N ARG A 24 13.62 -14.05 24.36
CA ARG A 24 15.08 -14.06 24.35
C ARG A 24 15.62 -12.92 23.49
N THR A 25 16.48 -12.11 24.05
CA THR A 25 17.10 -10.97 23.35
C THR A 25 17.96 -11.43 22.17
N ILE A 26 18.05 -10.58 21.16
CA ILE A 26 18.96 -10.77 20.03
C ILE A 26 20.26 -10.04 20.36
N SER A 27 21.42 -10.70 20.20
CA SER A 27 22.69 -10.05 20.48
C SER A 27 22.99 -8.94 19.47
N GLY A 28 23.69 -7.89 19.92
CA GLY A 28 24.08 -6.79 19.05
C GLY A 28 24.97 -7.25 17.87
N SER A 29 25.77 -8.31 18.04
CA SER A 29 26.55 -8.90 16.95
C SER A 29 25.65 -9.48 15.83
N ILE A 30 24.56 -10.14 16.20
CA ILE A 30 23.56 -10.65 15.23
C ILE A 30 22.86 -9.48 14.54
N LEU A 31 22.43 -8.45 15.29
CA LEU A 31 21.81 -7.25 14.71
C LEU A 31 22.74 -6.53 13.71
N GLN A 32 24.03 -6.46 14.02
CA GLN A 32 25.03 -5.90 13.09
C GLN A 32 25.27 -6.79 11.86
N ALA A 33 25.27 -8.11 12.03
CA ALA A 33 25.36 -9.03 10.89
C ALA A 33 24.15 -8.90 9.96
N LEU A 34 22.92 -8.75 10.49
CA LEU A 34 21.73 -8.48 9.72
C LEU A 34 21.87 -7.15 8.95
N LYS A 35 22.28 -6.06 9.63
CA LYS A 35 22.48 -4.75 8.98
C LYS A 35 23.40 -4.83 7.76
N ARG A 36 24.48 -5.61 7.83
CA ARG A 36 25.47 -5.73 6.73
C ARG A 36 24.95 -6.52 5.54
N ASN A 37 24.01 -7.44 5.74
CA ASN A 37 23.61 -8.40 4.71
C ASN A 37 22.21 -8.15 4.13
N LEU A 38 21.34 -7.37 4.80
CA LEU A 38 19.93 -7.20 4.39
C LEU A 38 19.79 -6.70 2.96
N SER A 39 20.63 -5.77 2.50
CA SER A 39 20.57 -5.26 1.13
C SER A 39 20.70 -6.38 0.07
N HIS A 40 21.65 -7.29 0.27
CA HIS A 40 21.83 -8.44 -0.64
C HIS A 40 20.66 -9.44 -0.55
N LEU A 41 20.09 -9.63 0.65
CA LEU A 41 18.96 -10.53 0.85
C LEU A 41 17.67 -9.98 0.21
N HIS A 42 17.50 -8.66 0.20
CA HIS A 42 16.34 -7.99 -0.39
C HIS A 42 16.40 -7.91 -1.92
N THR A 43 17.61 -7.92 -2.51
CA THR A 43 17.83 -7.83 -3.95
C THR A 43 17.91 -9.19 -4.65
N ASP A 44 17.72 -10.29 -3.93
CA ASP A 44 17.77 -11.62 -4.54
C ASP A 44 16.72 -11.75 -5.64
N THR A 45 17.09 -12.39 -6.75
CA THR A 45 16.22 -12.54 -7.92
C THR A 45 15.12 -13.56 -7.72
N ASP A 46 15.34 -14.57 -6.86
CA ASP A 46 14.36 -15.60 -6.56
C ASP A 46 13.22 -15.07 -5.67
N ALA A 47 12.01 -15.14 -6.17
CA ALA A 47 10.81 -14.70 -5.45
C ALA A 47 10.51 -15.56 -4.21
N ASN A 48 10.80 -16.88 -4.26
CA ASN A 48 10.62 -17.77 -3.11
C ASN A 48 11.61 -17.43 -2.01
N PHE A 49 12.88 -17.17 -2.37
CA PHE A 49 13.88 -16.70 -1.42
C PHE A 49 13.40 -15.42 -0.70
N ARG A 50 12.93 -14.41 -1.44
CA ARG A 50 12.41 -13.18 -0.83
C ARG A 50 11.18 -13.43 0.07
N ARG A 51 10.32 -14.39 -0.29
CA ARG A 51 9.18 -14.79 0.56
C ARG A 51 9.62 -15.37 1.90
N GLU A 52 10.66 -16.19 1.91
CA GLU A 52 11.26 -16.68 3.15
C GLU A 52 11.84 -15.53 3.99
N ILE A 53 12.52 -14.56 3.37
CA ILE A 53 13.00 -13.36 4.06
C ILE A 53 11.85 -12.56 4.71
N HIS A 54 10.69 -12.45 4.05
CA HIS A 54 9.50 -11.84 4.67
C HIS A 54 9.06 -12.61 5.92
N GLY A 55 9.01 -13.95 5.85
CA GLY A 55 8.69 -14.82 7.00
C GLY A 55 9.69 -14.64 8.16
N TYR A 56 10.96 -14.53 7.85
CA TYR A 56 12.01 -14.30 8.87
C TYR A 56 11.94 -12.87 9.44
N THR A 57 11.58 -11.89 8.64
CA THR A 57 11.31 -10.52 9.12
C THR A 57 10.15 -10.50 10.12
N GLN A 58 9.07 -11.23 9.85
CA GLN A 58 7.97 -11.37 10.80
C GLN A 58 8.44 -11.97 12.13
N LYS A 59 9.19 -13.07 12.10
CA LYS A 59 9.77 -13.71 13.31
C LYS A 59 10.72 -12.77 14.05
N LEU A 60 11.53 -12.02 13.32
CA LEU A 60 12.44 -11.01 13.89
C LEU A 60 11.68 -9.93 14.66
N PHE A 61 10.63 -9.35 14.06
CA PHE A 61 9.85 -8.29 14.70
C PHE A 61 9.01 -8.81 15.86
N ASP A 62 8.46 -10.00 15.80
CA ASP A 62 7.79 -10.65 16.93
C ASP A 62 8.73 -10.84 18.12
N ARG A 63 9.96 -11.29 17.85
CA ARG A 63 10.98 -11.46 18.89
C ARG A 63 11.49 -10.13 19.45
N LEU A 64 11.73 -9.11 18.59
CA LEU A 64 12.12 -7.77 19.03
C LEU A 64 11.03 -7.15 19.94
N ARG A 65 9.76 -7.27 19.56
CA ARG A 65 8.62 -6.80 20.37
C ARG A 65 8.61 -7.45 21.74
N ALA A 66 8.59 -8.78 21.80
CA ALA A 66 8.50 -9.52 23.07
C ALA A 66 9.73 -9.31 23.95
N SER A 67 10.94 -9.31 23.38
CA SER A 67 12.18 -9.14 24.14
C SER A 67 12.32 -7.71 24.69
N THR A 68 11.99 -6.68 23.90
CA THR A 68 12.04 -5.27 24.37
C THR A 68 11.00 -5.01 25.47
N ALA A 69 9.80 -5.56 25.36
CA ALA A 69 8.78 -5.49 26.41
C ALA A 69 9.26 -6.12 27.72
N THR A 70 9.93 -7.26 27.65
CA THR A 70 10.48 -7.96 28.82
C THR A 70 11.63 -7.18 29.44
N LEU A 71 12.54 -6.64 28.62
CA LEU A 71 13.65 -5.80 29.10
C LEU A 71 13.14 -4.51 29.79
N ALA A 72 12.10 -3.87 29.26
CA ALA A 72 11.52 -2.69 29.88
C ALA A 72 10.89 -2.99 31.24
N LYS A 73 10.19 -4.13 31.37
CA LYS A 73 9.63 -4.60 32.66
C LYS A 73 10.71 -4.94 33.68
N SER A 74 11.82 -5.56 33.28
CA SER A 74 12.94 -5.85 34.17
C SER A 74 13.62 -4.58 34.69
N LYS A 75 13.75 -3.55 33.83
CA LYS A 75 14.27 -2.24 34.19
C LYS A 75 13.40 -1.54 35.26
N SER A 76 12.07 -1.57 35.11
CA SER A 76 11.16 -0.97 36.10
C SER A 76 11.26 -1.64 37.46
N LYS A 77 11.44 -2.98 37.49
CA LYS A 77 11.64 -3.75 38.72
C LYS A 77 13.00 -3.48 39.36
N SER A 78 14.08 -3.36 38.57
CA SER A 78 15.42 -3.08 39.12
C SER A 78 15.50 -1.68 39.69
N SER A 79 14.91 -0.66 39.05
CA SER A 79 14.87 0.72 39.59
C SER A 79 14.03 0.83 40.87
N ALA A 80 12.95 0.06 40.99
CA ALA A 80 12.16 -0.02 42.22
C ALA A 80 12.94 -0.73 43.35
N SER A 81 13.66 -1.83 43.02
CA SER A 81 14.51 -2.57 43.95
C SER A 81 15.73 -1.73 44.39
N GLU A 82 16.30 -0.90 43.51
CA GLU A 82 17.44 -0.02 43.80
C GLU A 82 17.01 1.14 44.67
N ARG A 83 15.82 1.72 44.45
CA ARG A 83 15.22 2.69 45.39
C ARG A 83 14.93 2.08 46.75
N ALA A 84 14.50 0.83 46.81
CA ALA A 84 14.30 0.11 48.09
C ALA A 84 15.63 -0.26 48.77
N ARG A 85 16.70 -0.55 48.03
CA ARG A 85 18.05 -0.80 48.57
C ARG A 85 18.74 0.47 49.08
N LEU A 86 18.51 1.63 48.47
CA LEU A 86 18.99 2.91 48.97
C LEU A 86 18.32 3.29 50.29
N ALA A 87 17.14 2.73 50.59
CA ALA A 87 16.48 2.93 51.90
C ALA A 87 17.04 2.02 53.01
N PHE A 88 17.75 0.91 52.70
CA PHE A 88 18.35 0.00 53.67
C PHE A 88 19.67 -0.63 53.16
N PRO A 89 20.85 -0.03 53.44
CA PRO A 89 22.15 -0.58 53.01
C PRO A 89 22.54 -1.80 53.84
N LYS A 90 22.66 -2.99 53.22
CA LYS A 90 23.35 -4.14 53.78
C LYS A 90 24.71 -4.32 53.11
N PRO A 91 25.82 -4.48 53.85
CA PRO A 91 27.13 -4.75 53.30
C PRO A 91 27.28 -6.21 52.91
N THR A 92 27.67 -6.50 51.69
CA THR A 92 28.16 -7.83 51.32
C THR A 92 29.41 -7.73 50.46
N PRO A 93 30.52 -8.39 50.83
CA PRO A 93 31.70 -8.52 50.02
C PRO A 93 31.57 -9.77 49.15
N GLY A 94 31.85 -9.66 47.89
CA GLY A 94 31.85 -10.79 46.95
C GLY A 94 32.42 -10.40 45.61
N LEU A 95 33.71 -10.63 45.47
CA LEU A 95 34.48 -10.56 44.24
C LEU A 95 34.01 -11.69 43.32
N GLU A 96 33.20 -11.43 42.31
CA GLU A 96 32.91 -12.40 41.24
C GLU A 96 33.17 -11.82 39.86
N SER A 97 34.00 -12.54 39.16
CA SER A 97 34.45 -12.54 37.77
C SER A 97 33.61 -11.71 36.80
N SER A 98 34.24 -10.67 36.29
CA SER A 98 33.75 -9.79 35.21
C SER A 98 33.85 -10.46 33.86
N LEU A 99 32.97 -11.41 33.55
CA LEU A 99 32.49 -11.62 32.19
C LEU A 99 31.41 -10.57 31.98
N SER A 100 31.72 -9.56 31.17
CA SER A 100 30.89 -8.40 30.87
C SER A 100 29.45 -8.82 30.46
N LYS A 101 28.57 -9.03 31.44
CA LYS A 101 27.14 -9.19 31.22
C LYS A 101 26.63 -7.84 30.76
N ARG A 102 26.36 -7.71 29.44
CA ARG A 102 25.73 -6.51 28.87
C ARG A 102 24.53 -6.13 29.72
N SER A 103 24.41 -4.84 30.00
CA SER A 103 23.29 -4.30 30.77
C SER A 103 21.98 -4.54 30.02
N PRO A 104 20.86 -4.88 30.68
CA PRO A 104 19.53 -4.92 30.07
C PRO A 104 19.18 -3.61 29.34
N ARG A 105 19.70 -2.49 29.82
CA ARG A 105 19.53 -1.17 29.19
C ARG A 105 20.22 -1.10 27.84
N ASP A 106 21.45 -1.60 27.73
CA ASP A 106 22.22 -1.58 26.48
C ASP A 106 21.56 -2.47 25.43
N SER A 107 21.10 -3.66 25.81
CA SER A 107 20.37 -4.57 24.93
C SER A 107 19.03 -3.99 24.43
N LEU A 108 18.33 -3.23 25.26
CA LEU A 108 17.12 -2.51 24.86
C LEU A 108 17.43 -1.43 23.83
N LEU A 109 18.45 -0.60 24.09
CA LEU A 109 18.88 0.47 23.21
C LEU A 109 19.40 -0.06 21.88
N GLU A 110 20.17 -1.14 21.86
CA GLU A 110 20.62 -1.83 20.63
C GLU A 110 19.44 -2.30 19.78
N SER A 111 18.43 -2.92 20.42
CA SER A 111 17.23 -3.42 19.75
C SER A 111 16.42 -2.27 19.14
N LEU A 112 16.17 -1.20 19.88
CA LEU A 112 15.43 -0.03 19.39
C LEU A 112 16.18 0.70 18.27
N SER A 113 17.52 0.84 18.43
CA SER A 113 18.38 1.42 17.38
C SER A 113 18.36 0.59 16.10
N PHE A 114 18.27 -0.75 16.21
CA PHE A 114 18.11 -1.61 15.05
C PHE A 114 16.77 -1.39 14.37
N VAL A 115 15.65 -1.36 15.11
CA VAL A 115 14.32 -1.13 14.54
C VAL A 115 14.26 0.22 13.81
N PHE A 116 14.77 1.29 14.43
CA PHE A 116 14.84 2.61 13.80
C PHE A 116 15.67 2.58 12.51
N TRP A 117 16.86 1.96 12.56
CA TRP A 117 17.72 1.81 11.39
C TRP A 117 17.01 0.99 10.28
N TYR A 118 16.29 -0.09 10.65
CA TYR A 118 15.62 -0.94 9.67
C TYR A 118 14.52 -0.20 8.92
N ILE A 119 13.71 0.61 9.62
CA ILE A 119 12.70 1.45 9.00
C ILE A 119 13.35 2.41 7.99
N ARG A 120 14.44 3.08 8.37
CA ARG A 120 15.18 3.99 7.48
C ARG A 120 15.80 3.27 6.29
N PHE A 121 16.27 2.05 6.50
CA PHE A 121 16.78 1.21 5.43
C PHE A 121 15.67 0.86 4.43
N LEU A 122 14.48 0.47 4.90
CA LEU A 122 13.33 0.20 4.02
C LEU A 122 12.90 1.45 3.23
N GLU A 123 12.83 2.62 3.88
CA GLU A 123 12.57 3.88 3.19
C GLU A 123 13.60 4.18 2.09
N TRP A 124 14.88 3.87 2.36
CA TRP A 124 15.93 4.06 1.37
C TRP A 124 15.79 3.11 0.17
N GLU A 125 15.31 1.88 0.38
CA GLU A 125 15.04 0.92 -0.69
C GLU A 125 13.84 1.30 -1.59
N LEU A 126 12.99 2.25 -1.16
CA LEU A 126 11.88 2.79 -1.96
C LEU A 126 12.26 3.93 -2.90
N ARG A 127 13.55 4.30 -2.97
CA ARG A 127 13.99 5.38 -3.86
C ARG A 127 13.74 5.04 -5.34
N PRO A 128 13.53 6.04 -6.23
CA PRO A 128 13.21 5.81 -7.65
C PRO A 128 14.23 4.96 -8.40
N THR A 129 15.51 5.01 -8.01
CA THR A 129 16.62 4.26 -8.62
C THR A 129 16.79 2.85 -8.06
N ALA A 130 15.99 2.44 -7.07
CA ALA A 130 16.06 1.09 -6.52
C ALA A 130 15.54 0.05 -7.53
N SER A 131 16.10 -1.16 -7.46
CA SER A 131 15.61 -2.27 -8.27
C SER A 131 14.17 -2.67 -7.91
N TYR A 132 13.49 -3.34 -8.82
CA TYR A 132 12.18 -3.94 -8.55
C TYR A 132 12.21 -4.81 -7.28
N GLN A 133 13.23 -5.68 -7.15
CA GLN A 133 13.37 -6.59 -6.02
C GLN A 133 13.48 -5.83 -4.69
N SER A 134 14.28 -4.76 -4.65
CA SER A 134 14.39 -3.91 -3.45
C SER A 134 13.05 -3.29 -3.08
N ARG A 135 12.37 -2.67 -4.06
CA ARG A 135 11.09 -1.98 -3.82
C ARG A 135 10.02 -2.92 -3.29
N ILE A 136 9.79 -4.05 -3.96
CA ILE A 136 8.74 -4.99 -3.55
C ILE A 136 9.06 -5.63 -2.19
N THR A 137 10.33 -5.98 -1.93
CA THR A 137 10.74 -6.54 -0.65
C THR A 137 10.60 -5.51 0.48
N ALA A 138 11.03 -4.27 0.26
CA ALA A 138 10.88 -3.19 1.23
C ALA A 138 9.42 -2.90 1.57
N LEU A 139 8.52 -2.84 0.58
CA LEU A 139 7.08 -2.64 0.80
C LEU A 139 6.48 -3.79 1.62
N ARG A 140 6.76 -5.04 1.27
CA ARG A 140 6.29 -6.21 2.02
C ARG A 140 6.83 -6.22 3.45
N CYS A 141 8.08 -5.86 3.65
CA CYS A 141 8.67 -5.72 4.99
C CYS A 141 8.05 -4.54 5.78
N LEU A 142 7.74 -3.41 5.14
CA LEU A 142 7.03 -2.30 5.79
C LEU A 142 5.64 -2.69 6.28
N ILE A 143 4.89 -3.48 5.50
CA ILE A 143 3.60 -4.03 5.94
C ILE A 143 3.79 -4.85 7.21
N ILE A 144 4.81 -5.71 7.26
CA ILE A 144 5.12 -6.55 8.44
C ILE A 144 5.46 -5.67 9.64
N VAL A 145 6.30 -4.66 9.45
CA VAL A 145 6.74 -3.72 10.50
C VAL A 145 5.54 -2.94 11.06
N LEU A 146 4.71 -2.35 10.21
CA LEU A 146 3.50 -1.62 10.61
C LEU A 146 2.53 -2.54 11.37
N ARG A 147 2.27 -3.74 10.84
CA ARG A 147 1.38 -4.73 11.47
C ARG A 147 1.97 -5.38 12.71
N SER A 148 3.24 -5.16 13.04
CA SER A 148 3.84 -5.58 14.32
C SER A 148 3.40 -4.73 15.50
N GLY A 149 2.73 -3.57 15.25
CA GLY A 149 2.27 -2.63 16.28
C GLY A 149 3.37 -1.74 16.83
N VAL A 150 4.53 -1.62 16.16
CA VAL A 150 5.60 -0.69 16.57
C VAL A 150 5.17 0.78 16.39
N ASP A 151 4.30 1.06 15.44
CA ASP A 151 3.63 2.35 15.30
C ASP A 151 2.29 2.30 16.07
N PRO A 152 2.16 3.06 17.17
CA PRO A 152 0.94 3.05 17.98
C PRO A 152 -0.29 3.65 17.28
N GLY A 153 -0.10 4.38 16.18
CA GLY A 153 -1.18 4.93 15.36
C GLY A 153 -1.88 3.86 14.50
N VAL A 154 -1.25 2.69 14.28
CA VAL A 154 -1.88 1.60 13.51
C VAL A 154 -3.00 0.96 14.33
N PRO A 155 -4.24 0.88 13.80
CA PRO A 155 -5.38 0.31 14.52
C PRO A 155 -5.16 -1.15 14.91
N PHE A 156 -5.64 -1.54 16.09
CA PHE A 156 -5.52 -2.92 16.62
C PHE A 156 -6.04 -3.97 15.63
N ALA A 157 -7.17 -3.71 14.96
CA ALA A 157 -7.73 -4.62 13.95
C ALA A 157 -6.81 -4.87 12.75
N SER A 158 -5.91 -3.93 12.43
CA SER A 158 -4.94 -4.03 11.33
C SER A 158 -3.65 -4.76 11.73
N LEU A 159 -3.43 -5.01 13.02
CA LEU A 159 -2.24 -5.69 13.49
C LEU A 159 -2.24 -7.17 13.10
N SER A 160 -1.04 -7.77 13.03
CA SER A 160 -0.89 -9.21 12.86
C SER A 160 -1.48 -9.97 14.06
N LYS A 161 -1.95 -11.21 13.84
CA LYS A 161 -2.47 -12.06 14.93
C LYS A 161 -1.46 -12.20 16.07
N SER A 162 -0.17 -12.30 15.75
CA SER A 162 0.90 -12.34 16.75
C SER A 162 0.99 -11.04 17.56
N ALA A 163 0.81 -9.89 16.93
CA ALA A 163 0.83 -8.60 17.62
C ALA A 163 -0.40 -8.37 18.50
N GLN A 164 -1.57 -8.87 18.07
CA GLN A 164 -2.80 -8.81 18.87
C GLN A 164 -2.75 -9.69 20.13
N GLY A 165 -2.06 -10.83 20.05
CA GLY A 165 -2.01 -11.82 21.15
C GLY A 165 -0.80 -11.72 22.07
N GLN A 166 0.15 -10.82 21.82
CA GLN A 166 1.42 -10.73 22.55
C GLN A 166 1.61 -9.39 23.26
N LEU A 167 2.72 -9.31 24.04
CA LEU A 167 3.14 -8.08 24.73
C LEU A 167 3.36 -6.93 23.73
N ASN A 168 2.88 -5.74 24.09
CA ASN A 168 3.09 -4.51 23.33
C ASN A 168 4.57 -4.12 23.31
N TRP A 169 4.95 -3.34 22.30
CA TRP A 169 6.29 -2.74 22.24
C TRP A 169 6.58 -1.87 23.47
N ALA A 170 7.82 -1.91 23.94
CA ALA A 170 8.27 -1.06 25.05
C ALA A 170 8.20 0.44 24.70
N HIS A 171 8.47 0.75 23.44
CA HIS A 171 8.46 2.10 22.90
C HIS A 171 7.85 2.07 21.49
N GLY A 172 6.90 2.95 21.23
CA GLY A 172 6.34 3.16 19.90
C GLY A 172 7.25 4.05 19.05
N LEU A 173 7.18 3.85 17.73
CA LEU A 173 7.86 4.67 16.73
C LEU A 173 6.82 5.07 15.68
N GLN A 174 6.66 6.36 15.43
CA GLN A 174 5.85 6.84 14.33
C GLN A 174 6.58 6.54 13.01
N ILE A 175 6.00 5.68 12.17
CA ILE A 175 6.55 5.29 10.87
C ILE A 175 5.97 6.18 9.77
N GLY A 176 4.66 6.40 9.81
CA GLY A 176 3.99 7.28 8.87
C GLY A 176 4.59 8.69 8.90
N SER A 177 5.12 9.13 7.76
CA SER A 177 5.68 10.46 7.58
C SER A 177 5.27 11.01 6.21
N ILE A 178 5.19 12.34 6.09
CA ILE A 178 4.88 13.01 4.80
C ILE A 178 5.86 12.58 3.70
N LYS A 179 7.14 12.38 4.07
CA LYS A 179 8.17 11.93 3.12
C LYS A 179 7.89 10.51 2.62
N LEU A 180 7.60 9.58 3.53
CA LEU A 180 7.27 8.19 3.16
C LEU A 180 6.01 8.16 2.30
N ILE A 181 4.97 8.89 2.66
CA ILE A 181 3.72 8.97 1.89
C ILE A 181 3.96 9.47 0.48
N ARG A 182 4.80 10.50 0.30
CA ARG A 182 5.17 10.97 -1.04
C ARG A 182 5.82 9.86 -1.87
N SER A 183 6.77 9.14 -1.30
CA SER A 183 7.42 8.00 -1.98
C SER A 183 6.41 6.89 -2.31
N LEU A 184 5.45 6.61 -1.44
CA LEU A 184 4.40 5.62 -1.68
C LEU A 184 3.43 6.05 -2.78
N LEU A 185 3.07 7.32 -2.84
CA LEU A 185 2.25 7.87 -3.94
C LEU A 185 2.96 7.73 -5.29
N ASP A 186 4.26 7.98 -5.35
CA ASP A 186 5.02 7.76 -6.59
C ASP A 186 5.05 6.25 -6.95
N LEU A 187 5.09 5.34 -5.98
CA LEU A 187 5.08 3.88 -6.19
C LEU A 187 3.69 3.31 -6.56
N ILE A 188 2.60 4.02 -6.32
CA ILE A 188 1.28 3.68 -6.88
C ILE A 188 1.28 3.77 -8.41
N LEU A 189 2.18 4.56 -8.98
CA LEU A 189 2.35 4.71 -10.44
C LEU A 189 3.49 3.82 -10.99
N ASP A 190 4.00 2.87 -10.20
CA ASP A 190 5.06 1.95 -10.61
C ASP A 190 4.60 1.05 -11.77
N PRO A 191 5.47 0.72 -12.75
CA PRO A 191 5.11 -0.17 -13.84
C PRO A 191 4.73 -1.60 -13.40
N TYR A 192 5.19 -2.05 -12.23
CA TYR A 192 4.89 -3.38 -11.70
C TYR A 192 3.65 -3.40 -10.80
N ASP A 193 2.69 -4.26 -11.12
CA ASP A 193 1.40 -4.36 -10.42
C ASP A 193 1.54 -4.71 -8.93
N ASP A 194 2.38 -5.67 -8.59
CA ASP A 194 2.62 -6.09 -7.21
C ASP A 194 3.27 -4.99 -6.36
N VAL A 195 4.08 -4.10 -6.97
CA VAL A 195 4.63 -2.90 -6.31
C VAL A 195 3.52 -1.89 -6.04
N ARG A 196 2.64 -1.62 -7.02
CA ARG A 196 1.48 -0.74 -6.84
C ARG A 196 0.57 -1.24 -5.71
N ASP A 197 0.22 -2.54 -5.72
CA ASP A 197 -0.62 -3.17 -4.71
C ASP A 197 -0.01 -3.07 -3.30
N ALA A 198 1.27 -3.41 -3.17
CA ALA A 198 1.97 -3.31 -1.91
C ALA A 198 2.10 -1.85 -1.42
N ALA A 199 2.33 -0.90 -2.34
CA ALA A 199 2.39 0.54 -2.01
C ALA A 199 1.05 1.06 -1.46
N VAL A 200 -0.07 0.69 -2.09
CA VAL A 200 -1.43 1.00 -1.59
C VAL A 200 -1.61 0.44 -0.18
N SER A 201 -1.24 -0.82 0.05
CA SER A 201 -1.38 -1.47 1.36
C SER A 201 -0.57 -0.76 2.45
N VAL A 202 0.68 -0.35 2.17
CA VAL A 202 1.50 0.42 3.11
C VAL A 202 0.90 1.82 3.34
N LEU A 203 0.47 2.48 2.26
CA LEU A 203 -0.11 3.81 2.31
C LEU A 203 -1.37 3.85 3.18
N GLN A 204 -2.27 2.89 3.04
CA GLN A 204 -3.47 2.76 3.88
C GLN A 204 -3.10 2.69 5.37
N LEU A 205 -2.15 1.83 5.75
CA LEU A 205 -1.69 1.72 7.14
C LEU A 205 -1.06 3.01 7.65
N CYS A 206 -0.24 3.67 6.83
CA CYS A 206 0.41 4.93 7.19
C CYS A 206 -0.60 6.08 7.35
N LEU A 207 -1.57 6.21 6.45
CA LEU A 207 -2.56 7.31 6.48
C LEU A 207 -3.49 7.22 7.70
N VAL A 208 -3.87 6.01 8.10
CA VAL A 208 -4.66 5.81 9.32
C VAL A 208 -3.83 6.14 10.56
N ALA A 209 -2.53 5.80 10.57
CA ALA A 209 -1.61 6.05 11.69
C ALA A 209 -1.18 7.52 11.82
N LEU A 210 -1.34 8.34 10.76
CA LEU A 210 -0.90 9.74 10.78
C LEU A 210 -1.69 10.60 11.79
N PRO A 211 -1.00 11.52 12.48
CA PRO A 211 -1.64 12.60 13.21
C PRO A 211 -2.55 13.43 12.32
N GLN A 212 -3.68 13.91 12.86
CA GLN A 212 -4.68 14.68 12.12
C GLN A 212 -4.12 15.87 11.31
N PRO A 213 -3.20 16.71 11.84
CA PRO A 213 -2.63 17.82 11.06
C PRO A 213 -1.89 17.35 9.80
N ASP A 214 -1.09 16.29 9.93
CA ASP A 214 -0.32 15.75 8.81
C ASP A 214 -1.24 15.07 7.79
N ARG A 215 -2.29 14.38 8.27
CA ARG A 215 -3.31 13.77 7.41
C ARG A 215 -4.05 14.84 6.58
N LYS A 216 -4.48 15.96 7.18
CA LYS A 216 -5.08 17.08 6.45
C LYS A 216 -4.13 17.64 5.39
N ARG A 217 -2.85 17.80 5.75
CA ARG A 217 -1.81 18.29 4.81
C ARG A 217 -1.60 17.33 3.65
N VAL A 218 -1.60 16.01 3.87
CA VAL A 218 -1.53 15.02 2.79
C VAL A 218 -2.76 15.12 1.90
N MET A 219 -3.97 15.17 2.49
CA MET A 219 -5.23 15.27 1.74
C MET A 219 -5.26 16.48 0.82
N SER A 220 -4.77 17.65 1.25
CA SER A 220 -4.70 18.86 0.39
C SER A 220 -3.77 18.70 -0.82
N THR A 221 -2.85 17.73 -0.83
CA THR A 221 -1.94 17.48 -1.96
C THR A 221 -2.47 16.44 -2.96
N PHE A 222 -3.47 15.64 -2.57
CA PHE A 222 -4.02 14.57 -3.42
C PHE A 222 -4.57 15.07 -4.77
N PRO A 223 -5.34 16.16 -4.85
CA PRO A 223 -5.83 16.66 -6.14
C PRO A 223 -4.71 16.96 -7.14
N HIS A 224 -3.63 17.58 -6.67
CA HIS A 224 -2.46 17.84 -7.51
C HIS A 224 -1.73 16.57 -7.94
N PHE A 225 -1.66 15.58 -7.06
CA PHE A 225 -1.09 14.27 -7.40
C PHE A 225 -1.91 13.58 -8.48
N ILE A 226 -3.24 13.52 -8.33
CA ILE A 226 -4.16 12.90 -9.30
C ILE A 226 -4.07 13.61 -10.64
N ALA A 227 -4.17 14.93 -10.68
CA ALA A 227 -4.08 15.69 -11.93
C ALA A 227 -2.77 15.44 -12.69
N ARG A 228 -1.64 15.35 -11.98
CA ARG A 228 -0.34 14.99 -12.59
C ARG A 228 -0.34 13.56 -13.12
N ALA A 229 -0.90 12.61 -12.37
CA ALA A 229 -0.95 11.21 -12.75
C ALA A 229 -1.88 10.99 -13.97
N GLU A 230 -3.03 11.65 -14.01
CA GLU A 230 -3.94 11.64 -15.16
C GLU A 230 -3.30 12.25 -16.41
N ALA A 231 -2.63 13.39 -16.28
CA ALA A 231 -1.91 13.99 -17.39
C ALA A 231 -0.82 13.04 -17.95
N ALA A 232 -0.16 12.28 -17.09
CA ALA A 232 0.81 11.26 -17.53
C ALA A 232 0.11 10.07 -18.20
N MET A 233 -1.01 9.59 -17.66
CA MET A 233 -1.83 8.54 -18.23
C MET A 233 -2.35 8.90 -19.63
N LEU A 234 -2.92 10.09 -19.78
CA LEU A 234 -3.44 10.58 -21.06
C LEU A 234 -2.34 10.70 -22.13
N ARG A 235 -1.15 11.19 -21.73
CA ARG A 235 -0.02 11.36 -22.65
C ARG A 235 0.57 10.03 -23.14
N THR A 236 0.49 8.97 -22.33
CA THR A 236 1.19 7.71 -22.61
C THR A 236 0.26 6.59 -23.05
N GLY A 237 -1.05 6.67 -22.78
CA GLY A 237 -2.04 5.61 -23.03
C GLY A 237 -1.76 4.29 -22.28
N ARG A 238 -0.78 4.27 -21.34
CA ARG A 238 -0.33 3.05 -20.68
C ARG A 238 -1.32 2.53 -19.64
N ALA A 239 -1.60 1.22 -19.70
CA ALA A 239 -2.53 0.56 -18.79
C ALA A 239 -2.04 0.53 -17.33
N ASP A 240 -0.72 0.45 -17.09
CA ASP A 240 -0.14 0.50 -15.75
C ASP A 240 -0.34 1.87 -15.09
N GLN A 241 -0.26 2.96 -15.86
CA GLN A 241 -0.55 4.30 -15.36
C GLN A 241 -2.05 4.49 -15.11
N ALA A 242 -2.91 3.99 -15.97
CA ALA A 242 -4.36 4.00 -15.76
C ALA A 242 -4.75 3.24 -14.47
N ASP A 243 -4.16 2.06 -14.23
CA ASP A 243 -4.36 1.30 -12.99
C ASP A 243 -3.84 2.07 -11.75
N GLY A 244 -2.69 2.73 -11.87
CA GLY A 244 -2.14 3.57 -10.80
C GLY A 244 -3.06 4.74 -10.43
N VAL A 245 -3.59 5.45 -11.43
CA VAL A 245 -4.58 6.53 -11.24
C VAL A 245 -5.86 5.98 -10.60
N ALA A 246 -6.34 4.83 -11.06
CA ALA A 246 -7.53 4.18 -10.53
C ALA A 246 -7.37 3.81 -9.03
N ARG A 247 -6.21 3.27 -8.65
CA ARG A 247 -5.85 2.99 -7.24
C ARG A 247 -5.80 4.27 -6.40
N ALA A 248 -5.28 5.35 -6.96
CA ALA A 248 -5.27 6.65 -6.28
C ALA A 248 -6.69 7.17 -6.00
N TYR A 249 -7.62 7.02 -6.93
CA TYR A 249 -9.03 7.34 -6.72
C TYR A 249 -9.68 6.46 -5.64
N GLY A 250 -9.42 5.15 -5.64
CA GLY A 250 -9.89 4.26 -4.58
C GLY A 250 -9.37 4.67 -3.20
N MET A 251 -8.10 5.07 -3.11
CA MET A 251 -7.51 5.59 -1.88
C MET A 251 -8.15 6.91 -1.44
N LEU A 252 -8.36 7.84 -2.38
CA LEU A 252 -9.00 9.12 -2.10
C LEU A 252 -10.43 8.90 -1.59
N PHE A 253 -11.19 7.98 -2.19
CA PHE A 253 -12.52 7.61 -1.72
C PHE A 253 -12.53 7.09 -0.29
N THR A 254 -11.55 6.25 0.08
CA THR A 254 -11.41 5.75 1.46
C THR A 254 -11.18 6.88 2.47
N LEU A 255 -10.50 7.95 2.06
CA LEU A 255 -10.12 9.08 2.90
C LEU A 255 -11.14 10.21 2.93
N ALA A 256 -12.00 10.31 1.91
CA ALA A 256 -13.03 11.34 1.81
C ALA A 256 -14.08 11.21 2.91
N SER A 257 -14.69 12.34 3.28
CA SER A 257 -15.72 12.37 4.31
C SER A 257 -17.04 11.73 3.86
N HIS A 258 -17.85 11.27 4.83
CA HIS A 258 -19.13 10.65 4.58
C HIS A 258 -20.28 11.67 4.44
N GLY A 259 -20.10 12.89 4.90
CA GLY A 259 -21.13 13.92 4.95
C GLY A 259 -20.72 15.19 4.19
N PRO A 260 -21.68 16.13 4.02
CA PRO A 260 -21.39 17.46 3.57
C PRO A 260 -20.59 18.16 4.68
N GLU A 261 -19.26 18.05 4.60
CA GLU A 261 -18.41 18.94 5.39
C GLU A 261 -18.39 20.31 4.74
N GLU A 262 -17.96 21.34 5.53
CA GLU A 262 -17.89 22.73 5.16
C GLU A 262 -17.52 22.96 3.70
N PRO A 263 -18.06 23.99 3.04
CA PRO A 263 -17.86 24.27 1.61
C PRO A 263 -16.35 24.51 1.35
N THR A 264 -15.65 23.43 1.09
CA THR A 264 -14.33 23.46 0.47
C THR A 264 -14.54 23.42 -1.04
N ASP A 265 -13.94 24.33 -1.77
CA ASP A 265 -13.95 24.38 -3.25
C ASP A 265 -13.33 23.12 -3.91
N SER A 266 -13.13 22.05 -3.15
CA SER A 266 -12.54 20.82 -3.63
C SER A 266 -13.60 19.88 -4.19
N GLN A 267 -13.50 19.56 -5.46
CA GLN A 267 -14.32 18.52 -6.15
C GLN A 267 -14.21 17.13 -5.50
N PHE A 268 -13.34 16.96 -4.53
CA PHE A 268 -13.11 15.72 -3.76
C PHE A 268 -13.50 15.87 -2.28
N ALA A 269 -14.37 16.81 -1.95
CA ALA A 269 -14.76 17.09 -0.57
C ALA A 269 -15.49 15.91 0.10
N SER A 270 -16.29 15.16 -0.66
CA SER A 270 -17.04 14.01 -0.18
C SER A 270 -16.92 12.78 -1.08
N LYS A 271 -17.29 11.62 -0.56
CA LYS A 271 -17.37 10.36 -1.32
C LYS A 271 -18.34 10.49 -2.51
N LEU A 272 -19.47 11.17 -2.31
CA LEU A 272 -20.44 11.38 -3.37
C LEU A 272 -19.89 12.28 -4.48
N SER A 273 -19.29 13.43 -4.13
CA SER A 273 -18.73 14.35 -5.11
C SER A 273 -17.59 13.73 -5.92
N LEU A 274 -16.77 12.88 -5.28
CA LEU A 274 -15.74 12.12 -5.97
C LEU A 274 -16.32 11.14 -7.00
N PHE A 275 -17.38 10.44 -6.62
CA PHE A 275 -18.04 9.48 -7.51
C PHE A 275 -18.74 10.20 -8.68
N GLU A 276 -19.39 11.33 -8.42
CA GLU A 276 -19.97 12.18 -9.45
C GLU A 276 -18.93 12.73 -10.43
N HIS A 277 -17.75 13.09 -9.93
CA HIS A 277 -16.63 13.51 -10.76
C HIS A 277 -16.20 12.38 -11.73
N LEU A 278 -15.99 11.17 -11.22
CA LEU A 278 -15.63 10.01 -12.05
C LEU A 278 -16.72 9.69 -13.09
N GLN A 279 -17.99 9.80 -12.71
CA GLN A 279 -19.12 9.58 -13.62
C GLN A 279 -19.17 10.64 -14.73
N THR A 280 -18.88 11.90 -14.40
CA THR A 280 -18.80 12.99 -15.39
C THR A 280 -17.66 12.74 -16.36
N GLN A 281 -16.47 12.44 -15.88
CA GLN A 281 -15.33 12.06 -16.72
C GLN A 281 -15.64 10.89 -17.65
N LEU A 282 -16.35 9.87 -17.14
CA LEU A 282 -16.76 8.72 -17.96
C LEU A 282 -17.68 9.13 -19.08
N LYS A 283 -18.72 9.95 -18.80
CA LYS A 283 -19.65 10.46 -19.79
C LYS A 283 -18.94 11.28 -20.87
N ASP A 284 -18.04 12.17 -20.47
CA ASP A 284 -17.27 13.00 -21.39
C ASP A 284 -16.37 12.13 -22.30
N THR A 285 -15.69 11.14 -21.73
CA THR A 285 -14.87 10.19 -22.50
C THR A 285 -15.71 9.37 -23.49
N LEU A 286 -16.87 8.86 -23.08
CA LEU A 286 -17.76 8.11 -23.94
C LEU A 286 -18.37 8.96 -25.05
N GLN A 287 -18.64 10.23 -24.78
CA GLN A 287 -19.09 11.16 -25.82
C GLN A 287 -18.04 11.34 -26.92
N VAL A 288 -16.75 11.44 -26.55
CA VAL A 288 -15.65 11.47 -27.54
C VAL A 288 -15.58 10.14 -28.29
N THR A 289 -15.66 9.01 -27.58
CA THR A 289 -15.62 7.67 -28.18
C THR A 289 -16.76 7.44 -29.20
N HIS A 290 -17.95 7.94 -28.89
CA HIS A 290 -19.11 7.83 -29.79
C HIS A 290 -18.95 8.69 -31.04
N ASN A 291 -18.39 9.88 -30.90
CA ASN A 291 -18.24 10.83 -32.02
C ASN A 291 -17.02 10.48 -32.91
N ASP A 292 -15.94 9.99 -32.33
CA ASP A 292 -14.68 9.72 -33.01
C ASP A 292 -13.85 8.72 -32.19
N LEU A 293 -13.93 7.46 -32.58
CA LEU A 293 -13.22 6.36 -31.90
C LEU A 293 -11.70 6.53 -32.01
N SER A 294 -11.20 7.02 -33.14
CA SER A 294 -9.78 7.22 -33.38
C SER A 294 -9.19 8.24 -32.39
N ARG A 295 -9.88 9.37 -32.24
CA ARG A 295 -9.51 10.40 -31.28
C ARG A 295 -9.58 9.90 -29.83
N ALA A 296 -10.55 9.03 -29.54
CA ALA A 296 -10.67 8.42 -28.21
C ALA A 296 -9.50 7.47 -27.91
N VAL A 297 -9.07 6.69 -28.89
CA VAL A 297 -7.93 5.78 -28.78
C VAL A 297 -6.64 6.54 -28.48
N ASP A 298 -6.40 7.67 -29.14
CA ASP A 298 -5.17 8.46 -29.02
C ASP A 298 -5.06 9.22 -27.69
N GLY A 299 -6.17 9.63 -27.07
CA GLY A 299 -6.06 10.54 -25.92
C GLY A 299 -7.10 10.39 -24.81
N GLN A 300 -8.03 9.41 -24.88
CA GLN A 300 -9.13 9.26 -23.93
C GLN A 300 -9.28 7.80 -23.45
N PRO A 301 -8.36 7.30 -22.60
CA PRO A 301 -8.35 5.90 -22.19
C PRO A 301 -9.53 5.55 -21.25
N VAL A 302 -10.69 5.22 -21.83
CA VAL A 302 -11.94 4.88 -21.12
C VAL A 302 -11.75 3.81 -20.04
N HIS A 303 -10.82 2.87 -20.25
CA HIS A 303 -10.50 1.83 -19.28
C HIS A 303 -9.95 2.39 -17.95
N GLY A 304 -9.29 3.55 -17.96
CA GLY A 304 -8.79 4.19 -16.74
C GLY A 304 -9.91 4.65 -15.82
N THR A 305 -10.95 5.29 -16.38
CA THR A 305 -12.11 5.76 -15.61
C THR A 305 -12.98 4.59 -15.09
N PHE A 306 -13.21 3.55 -15.91
CA PHE A 306 -13.88 2.33 -15.43
C PHE A 306 -13.08 1.61 -14.34
N ALA A 307 -11.75 1.54 -14.45
CA ALA A 307 -10.90 1.01 -13.39
C ALA A 307 -11.00 1.85 -12.10
N ALA A 308 -11.03 3.18 -12.19
CA ALA A 308 -11.21 4.06 -11.03
C ALA A 308 -12.56 3.80 -10.33
N LEU A 309 -13.65 3.72 -11.08
CA LEU A 309 -14.97 3.36 -10.55
C LEU A 309 -14.95 1.98 -9.89
N ARG A 310 -14.31 0.98 -10.51
CA ARG A 310 -14.14 -0.34 -9.92
C ARG A 310 -13.43 -0.29 -8.57
N TYR A 311 -12.29 0.39 -8.46
CA TYR A 311 -11.56 0.51 -7.18
C TYR A 311 -12.34 1.25 -6.10
N VAL A 312 -13.21 2.18 -6.48
CA VAL A 312 -14.12 2.86 -5.55
C VAL A 312 -15.21 1.91 -5.05
N VAL A 313 -15.84 1.15 -5.95
CA VAL A 313 -16.93 0.21 -5.61
C VAL A 313 -16.41 -1.00 -4.83
N ASP A 314 -15.17 -1.43 -5.08
CA ASP A 314 -14.50 -2.52 -4.34
C ASP A 314 -14.18 -2.18 -2.88
N GLN A 315 -14.36 -0.93 -2.43
CA GLN A 315 -14.17 -0.59 -1.03
C GLN A 315 -15.20 -1.32 -0.16
N SER A 316 -14.73 -1.96 0.91
CA SER A 316 -15.54 -2.84 1.77
C SER A 316 -16.75 -2.19 2.40
N ASP A 317 -16.74 -0.86 2.55
CA ASP A 317 -17.81 -0.06 3.15
C ASP A 317 -18.71 0.64 2.12
N PHE A 318 -18.45 0.48 0.80
CA PHE A 318 -19.14 1.20 -0.25
C PHE A 318 -20.69 1.01 -0.18
N TYR A 319 -21.15 -0.22 -0.16
CA TYR A 319 -22.60 -0.51 -0.12
C TYR A 319 -23.24 -0.23 1.25
N ALA A 320 -22.48 -0.44 2.33
CA ALA A 320 -22.94 -0.06 3.66
C ALA A 320 -23.14 1.46 3.77
N LEU A 321 -22.26 2.24 3.14
CA LEU A 321 -22.38 3.69 3.03
C LEU A 321 -23.68 4.10 2.30
N ILE A 322 -23.97 3.46 1.16
CA ILE A 322 -25.17 3.76 0.38
C ILE A 322 -26.44 3.37 1.17
N ALA A 323 -26.47 2.20 1.76
CA ALA A 323 -27.61 1.71 2.54
C ALA A 323 -27.88 2.56 3.80
N GLY A 324 -26.85 3.14 4.40
CA GLY A 324 -26.95 4.03 5.55
C GLY A 324 -27.18 5.51 5.21
N ALA A 325 -27.23 5.88 3.92
CA ALA A 325 -27.37 7.26 3.50
C ALA A 325 -28.81 7.80 3.73
N PRO A 326 -28.98 9.11 4.00
CA PRO A 326 -30.28 9.76 3.96
C PRO A 326 -31.00 9.55 2.62
N GLN A 327 -32.33 9.52 2.62
CA GLN A 327 -33.15 9.17 1.45
C GLN A 327 -32.80 9.98 0.18
N GLU A 328 -32.51 11.24 0.31
CA GLU A 328 -32.10 12.09 -0.82
C GLU A 328 -30.77 11.65 -1.41
N MET A 329 -29.78 11.40 -0.57
CA MET A 329 -28.45 10.89 -0.99
C MET A 329 -28.56 9.47 -1.55
N PHE A 330 -29.38 8.63 -0.96
CA PHE A 330 -29.64 7.26 -1.46
C PHE A 330 -30.22 7.31 -2.89
N THR A 331 -31.18 8.18 -3.15
CA THR A 331 -31.76 8.38 -4.48
C THR A 331 -30.70 8.83 -5.47
N ARG A 332 -29.80 9.73 -5.05
CA ARG A 332 -28.69 10.20 -5.90
C ARG A 332 -27.69 9.09 -6.21
N TRP A 333 -27.31 8.28 -5.22
CA TRP A 333 -26.45 7.10 -5.43
C TRP A 333 -27.08 6.11 -6.40
N LYS A 334 -28.38 5.84 -6.26
CA LYS A 334 -29.12 4.95 -7.18
C LYS A 334 -29.12 5.47 -8.60
N GLN A 335 -29.30 6.77 -8.79
CA GLN A 335 -29.23 7.39 -10.11
C GLN A 335 -27.83 7.24 -10.73
N LEU A 336 -26.78 7.55 -9.98
CA LEU A 336 -25.41 7.42 -10.45
C LEU A 336 -25.05 5.96 -10.83
N HIS A 337 -25.56 5.02 -10.07
CA HIS A 337 -25.41 3.60 -10.37
C HIS A 337 -26.10 3.22 -11.70
N GLY A 338 -27.34 3.67 -11.92
CA GLY A 338 -28.04 3.50 -13.21
C GLY A 338 -27.31 4.15 -14.38
N ASP A 339 -26.74 5.32 -14.17
CA ASP A 339 -25.93 6.03 -15.17
C ASP A 339 -24.67 5.24 -15.58
N ILE A 340 -24.04 4.49 -14.64
CA ILE A 340 -22.90 3.64 -14.99
C ILE A 340 -23.33 2.46 -15.87
N VAL A 341 -24.47 1.85 -15.60
CA VAL A 341 -25.00 0.76 -16.44
C VAL A 341 -25.23 1.30 -17.88
N THR A 342 -25.87 2.45 -18.00
CA THR A 342 -26.05 3.11 -19.31
C THR A 342 -24.71 3.43 -19.99
N SER A 343 -23.70 3.84 -19.22
CA SER A 343 -22.35 4.08 -19.74
C SER A 343 -21.68 2.82 -20.29
N ILE A 344 -21.91 1.66 -19.64
CA ILE A 344 -21.40 0.36 -20.11
C ILE A 344 -22.08 -0.05 -21.42
N GLU A 345 -23.39 0.13 -21.52
CA GLU A 345 -24.15 -0.12 -22.75
C GLU A 345 -23.70 0.81 -23.88
N SER A 346 -23.43 2.08 -23.58
CA SER A 346 -22.89 3.05 -24.53
C SER A 346 -21.50 2.63 -25.02
N LEU A 347 -20.60 2.23 -24.14
CA LEU A 347 -19.29 1.70 -24.56
C LEU A 347 -19.44 0.50 -25.48
N TRP A 348 -20.31 -0.47 -25.10
CA TRP A 348 -20.56 -1.64 -25.94
C TRP A 348 -21.01 -1.25 -27.34
N SER A 349 -21.96 -0.33 -27.47
CA SER A 349 -22.46 0.13 -28.76
C SER A 349 -21.38 0.80 -29.64
N CYS A 350 -20.37 1.42 -29.02
CA CYS A 350 -19.24 2.03 -29.74
C CYS A 350 -18.22 1.00 -30.25
N VAL A 351 -18.01 -0.12 -29.52
CA VAL A 351 -16.86 -1.00 -29.79
C VAL A 351 -17.23 -2.42 -30.24
N TYR A 352 -18.53 -2.81 -30.22
CA TYR A 352 -18.95 -4.18 -30.54
C TYR A 352 -18.57 -4.59 -31.97
N HIS A 353 -18.68 -3.68 -32.94
CA HIS A 353 -18.36 -3.94 -34.34
C HIS A 353 -16.86 -4.23 -34.56
N VAL A 354 -16.00 -3.59 -33.75
CA VAL A 354 -14.55 -3.87 -33.77
C VAL A 354 -14.22 -5.24 -33.18
N LEU A 355 -14.92 -5.63 -32.10
CA LEU A 355 -14.64 -6.87 -31.37
C LEU A 355 -15.36 -8.10 -31.95
N CYS A 356 -16.47 -7.90 -32.66
CA CYS A 356 -17.27 -8.96 -33.27
C CYS A 356 -17.05 -9.09 -34.78
N ALA A 357 -16.04 -8.39 -35.34
CA ALA A 357 -15.67 -8.61 -36.75
C ALA A 357 -15.18 -10.05 -36.98
N ASP A 358 -15.63 -10.65 -38.07
CA ASP A 358 -15.44 -12.09 -38.38
C ASP A 358 -14.00 -12.50 -38.74
N ALA A 359 -13.02 -11.61 -38.55
CA ALA A 359 -11.64 -11.93 -38.86
C ALA A 359 -10.85 -12.28 -37.58
N PRO A 360 -10.15 -13.42 -37.56
CA PRO A 360 -9.37 -13.87 -36.42
C PRO A 360 -8.25 -12.88 -36.00
N GLU A 361 -7.88 -11.97 -36.86
CA GLU A 361 -6.75 -11.05 -36.71
C GLU A 361 -7.14 -9.57 -36.82
N GLY A 362 -8.41 -9.26 -36.62
CA GLY A 362 -8.90 -7.89 -36.49
C GLY A 362 -8.82 -7.07 -37.78
N HIS A 363 -9.80 -7.24 -38.68
CA HIS A 363 -10.06 -6.21 -39.67
C HIS A 363 -10.69 -5.00 -38.99
N VAL A 364 -10.07 -3.83 -39.18
CA VAL A 364 -10.73 -2.56 -38.96
C VAL A 364 -11.87 -2.48 -39.97
N PRO A 365 -13.10 -2.07 -39.60
CA PRO A 365 -14.16 -1.80 -40.58
C PRO A 365 -13.65 -0.84 -41.67
N ASP A 366 -13.99 -1.12 -42.96
CA ASP A 366 -13.54 -0.33 -44.09
C ASP A 366 -13.77 1.19 -43.93
N GLU A 367 -14.81 1.55 -43.18
CA GLU A 367 -15.15 2.95 -42.83
C GLU A 367 -14.09 3.61 -41.92
N LEU A 368 -13.25 2.82 -41.25
CA LEU A 368 -12.18 3.30 -40.39
C LEU A 368 -10.78 3.15 -41.04
N GLU A 369 -10.65 2.36 -42.12
CA GLU A 369 -9.36 2.22 -42.82
C GLU A 369 -8.93 3.50 -43.55
N ASP A 370 -9.88 4.29 -44.06
CA ASP A 370 -9.59 5.52 -44.83
C ASP A 370 -9.25 6.75 -43.95
N GLU A 371 -9.57 6.71 -42.65
CA GLU A 371 -9.37 7.86 -41.75
C GLU A 371 -8.17 7.69 -40.80
N ILE A 372 -7.47 6.52 -40.75
CA ILE A 372 -6.65 6.18 -39.58
C ILE A 372 -5.21 5.89 -39.95
N SER A 373 -4.33 6.73 -39.39
CA SER A 373 -2.92 6.41 -39.13
C SER A 373 -2.70 5.52 -37.89
N LEU A 374 -3.78 5.01 -37.23
CA LEU A 374 -3.72 4.19 -36.03
C LEU A 374 -3.61 2.70 -36.39
N ASP A 375 -2.75 1.98 -35.66
CA ASP A 375 -2.62 0.51 -35.81
C ASP A 375 -3.92 -0.16 -35.30
N THR A 376 -4.46 -1.09 -36.09
CA THR A 376 -5.60 -1.97 -35.72
C THR A 376 -5.47 -2.53 -34.30
N LYS A 377 -4.24 -2.82 -33.87
CA LYS A 377 -3.94 -3.31 -32.51
C LYS A 377 -4.27 -2.31 -31.41
N GLU A 378 -4.12 -1.01 -31.67
CA GLU A 378 -4.43 0.04 -30.69
C GLU A 378 -5.94 0.15 -30.47
N ILE A 379 -6.73 0.08 -31.54
CA ILE A 379 -8.20 0.11 -31.48
C ILE A 379 -8.74 -1.13 -30.76
N LEU A 380 -8.23 -2.33 -31.11
CA LEU A 380 -8.58 -3.57 -30.44
C LEU A 380 -8.20 -3.55 -28.95
N SER A 381 -7.01 -3.05 -28.63
CA SER A 381 -6.53 -2.91 -27.26
C SER A 381 -7.41 -1.96 -26.45
N TYR A 382 -7.78 -0.82 -27.02
CA TYR A 382 -8.69 0.15 -26.41
C TYR A 382 -10.05 -0.49 -26.10
N SER A 383 -10.67 -1.09 -27.12
CA SER A 383 -11.98 -1.73 -27.05
C SER A 383 -12.01 -2.84 -26.00
N TRP A 384 -11.02 -3.73 -26.04
CA TRP A 384 -10.94 -4.86 -25.12
C TRP A 384 -10.68 -4.42 -23.67
N ARG A 385 -9.75 -3.48 -23.46
CA ARG A 385 -9.45 -2.95 -22.11
C ARG A 385 -10.64 -2.21 -21.51
N GLY A 386 -11.34 -1.39 -22.32
CA GLY A 386 -12.55 -0.70 -21.90
C GLY A 386 -13.61 -1.67 -21.40
N LEU A 387 -13.96 -2.66 -22.20
CA LEU A 387 -14.96 -3.67 -21.84
C LEU A 387 -14.53 -4.57 -20.68
N LYS A 388 -13.27 -4.91 -20.59
CA LYS A 388 -12.73 -5.68 -19.46
C LYS A 388 -12.98 -4.96 -18.13
N GLU A 389 -12.61 -3.70 -18.02
CA GLU A 389 -12.79 -2.93 -16.80
C GLU A 389 -14.28 -2.62 -16.54
N ALA A 390 -15.08 -2.34 -17.56
CA ALA A 390 -16.52 -2.19 -17.48
C ALA A 390 -17.20 -3.45 -16.92
N ARG A 391 -16.82 -4.65 -17.42
CA ARG A 391 -17.29 -5.94 -16.90
C ARG A 391 -16.97 -6.13 -15.42
N TYR A 392 -15.77 -5.80 -14.99
CA TYR A 392 -15.40 -5.92 -13.58
C TYR A 392 -16.21 -4.94 -12.69
N ALA A 393 -16.44 -3.73 -13.16
CA ALA A 393 -17.34 -2.79 -12.49
C ALA A 393 -18.74 -3.40 -12.34
N THR A 394 -19.32 -3.96 -13.41
CA THR A 394 -20.64 -4.61 -13.41
C THR A 394 -20.72 -5.79 -12.44
N LEU A 395 -19.72 -6.68 -12.42
CA LEU A 395 -19.71 -7.84 -11.53
C LEU A 395 -19.77 -7.45 -10.05
N ASN A 396 -19.15 -6.34 -9.69
CA ASN A 396 -19.18 -5.82 -8.34
C ASN A 396 -20.55 -5.20 -8.02
N PHE A 397 -21.20 -4.57 -8.98
CA PHE A 397 -22.58 -4.07 -8.83
C PHE A 397 -23.64 -5.19 -8.67
N CYS A 398 -23.39 -6.38 -9.24
CA CYS A 398 -24.33 -7.50 -9.18
C CYS A 398 -24.13 -8.42 -7.96
N ARG A 399 -23.10 -8.23 -7.16
CA ARG A 399 -22.81 -9.05 -5.95
C ARG A 399 -23.59 -8.64 -4.70
N THR A 400 -24.35 -7.60 -4.81
CA THR A 400 -25.21 -7.04 -3.75
C THR A 400 -26.67 -7.12 -4.12
#